data_bd1dfe26edb7db3e851bd65de0af13c3
#
_entry.id   bd1dfe26edb7db3e851bd65de0af13c3
#
_cell.length_a   1.000
_cell.length_b   1.000
_cell.length_c   1.000
_cell.angle_alpha   90.00
_cell.angle_beta   90.00
_cell.angle_gamma   90.00
#
_symmetry.space_group_name_H-M   'P 1'
#
loop_
_entity.id
_entity.type
_entity.pdbx_description
1 polymer ?
#
loop_
_entity_poly.entity_id
_entity_poly.type
_entity_poly.pdbx_seq_one_letter_code
_entity_poly.pdbx_strand_id
1 'polypeptide(L)'
;MVPSTFSRLKAARCLPVVLAALIFAGCGTHTPDQSTAYMQGTAQADSAFYLQQMQQSSDDTRINWQLLAIRALVKEGKTGQAVELFNQLPQELNDAQRREKTLLAVEIKLAQKDFAGAQNLLAKITPADLEQNQQARYWQAKIDASQGRPSIDLLRALIAQEP
;
A
#
# COMPACT_ATOMS: atom_id res chain seq x y z
N MET A 1 -21.34 72.82 -49.85
CA MET A 1 -22.51 71.94 -49.85
C MET A 1 -22.32 70.88 -48.78
N VAL A 2 -23.11 70.95 -47.73
CA VAL A 2 -23.26 69.98 -46.62
C VAL A 2 -24.15 68.86 -47.14
N PRO A 3 -24.19 67.65 -46.57
CA PRO A 3 -24.49 67.39 -45.15
C PRO A 3 -23.75 66.24 -44.51
N SER A 4 -23.41 66.40 -43.24
CA SER A 4 -23.96 65.79 -42.01
C SER A 4 -24.50 64.37 -42.10
N THR A 5 -23.84 63.42 -41.37
CA THR A 5 -24.55 62.33 -40.76
C THR A 5 -23.95 61.96 -39.40
N PHE A 6 -24.80 62.13 -38.43
CA PHE A 6 -24.67 61.65 -37.05
C PHE A 6 -24.49 60.17 -36.99
N SER A 7 -23.54 59.70 -36.26
CA SER A 7 -23.51 58.28 -35.88
C SER A 7 -23.49 58.17 -34.38
N ARG A 8 -24.51 57.52 -33.87
CA ARG A 8 -24.88 57.37 -32.47
C ARG A 8 -23.88 56.51 -31.70
N LEU A 9 -23.41 57.02 -30.58
CA LEU A 9 -22.80 56.22 -29.53
C LEU A 9 -23.83 55.18 -29.04
N LYS A 10 -23.50 53.92 -29.16
CA LYS A 10 -24.15 52.85 -28.42
C LYS A 10 -23.36 52.58 -27.17
N ALA A 11 -23.94 52.93 -26.04
CA ALA A 11 -23.46 52.64 -24.73
C ALA A 11 -23.39 51.11 -24.54
N ALA A 12 -22.21 50.59 -24.42
CA ALA A 12 -21.99 49.19 -23.97
C ALA A 12 -22.23 49.13 -22.45
N ARG A 13 -23.32 48.47 -22.09
CA ARG A 13 -23.63 48.13 -20.71
C ARG A 13 -22.62 47.09 -20.24
N CYS A 14 -21.67 47.53 -19.36
CA CYS A 14 -20.87 46.60 -18.58
C CYS A 14 -21.76 45.90 -17.57
N LEU A 15 -22.04 44.64 -17.79
CA LEU A 15 -22.55 43.76 -16.76
C LEU A 15 -21.40 43.41 -15.79
N PRO A 16 -21.54 43.60 -14.48
CA PRO A 16 -20.61 43.06 -13.52
C PRO A 16 -20.82 41.55 -13.48
N VAL A 17 -19.83 40.81 -13.93
CA VAL A 17 -19.70 39.37 -13.65
C VAL A 17 -19.45 39.22 -12.17
N VAL A 18 -20.47 38.92 -11.41
CA VAL A 18 -20.38 38.49 -10.04
C VAL A 18 -19.75 37.10 -10.05
N LEU A 19 -18.45 37.05 -9.79
CA LEU A 19 -17.73 35.81 -9.57
C LEU A 19 -18.17 35.28 -8.20
N ALA A 20 -19.18 34.42 -8.20
CA ALA A 20 -19.57 33.64 -7.04
C ALA A 20 -18.43 32.66 -6.76
N ALA A 21 -17.53 33.02 -5.85
CA ALA A 21 -16.60 32.08 -5.24
C ALA A 21 -17.42 31.08 -4.41
N LEU A 22 -17.75 29.94 -5.01
CA LEU A 22 -18.23 28.77 -4.27
C LEU A 22 -17.09 28.28 -3.40
N ILE A 23 -17.07 28.74 -2.16
CA ILE A 23 -16.31 28.12 -1.09
C ILE A 23 -16.97 26.75 -0.87
N PHE A 24 -16.45 25.74 -1.55
CA PHE A 24 -16.68 24.36 -1.12
C PHE A 24 -16.05 24.20 0.24
N ALA A 25 -16.82 24.46 1.30
CA ALA A 25 -16.55 23.88 2.59
C ALA A 25 -16.60 22.36 2.39
N GLY A 26 -15.46 21.77 2.06
CA GLY A 26 -15.30 20.34 1.97
C GLY A 26 -15.59 19.77 3.34
N CYS A 27 -16.81 19.26 3.55
CA CYS A 27 -17.00 18.19 4.50
C CYS A 27 -15.98 17.14 4.11
N GLY A 28 -15.00 16.90 4.98
CA GLY A 28 -14.03 15.83 4.81
C GLY A 28 -14.79 14.50 4.71
N THR A 29 -15.18 14.14 3.50
CA THR A 29 -15.48 12.76 3.20
C THR A 29 -14.17 12.03 3.42
N HIS A 30 -14.09 11.27 4.48
CA HIS A 30 -13.04 10.27 4.67
C HIS A 30 -13.16 9.35 3.45
N THR A 31 -12.44 9.67 2.39
CA THR A 31 -12.20 8.71 1.32
C THR A 31 -11.47 7.57 1.99
N PRO A 32 -12.02 6.33 1.95
CA PRO A 32 -11.33 5.19 2.52
C PRO A 32 -9.91 5.18 1.92
N ASP A 33 -8.92 5.10 2.80
CA ASP A 33 -7.52 5.09 2.41
C ASP A 33 -7.33 3.99 1.36
N GLN A 34 -6.99 4.40 0.14
CA GLN A 34 -6.82 3.46 -0.97
C GLN A 34 -5.79 2.38 -0.64
N SER A 35 -4.81 2.67 0.23
CA SER A 35 -3.83 1.69 0.66
C SER A 35 -4.46 0.48 1.36
N THR A 36 -5.60 0.64 2.01
CA THR A 36 -6.31 -0.45 2.69
C THR A 36 -6.70 -1.59 1.74
N ALA A 37 -7.25 -1.29 0.56
CA ALA A 37 -7.61 -2.30 -0.44
C ALA A 37 -6.38 -3.10 -0.91
N TYR A 38 -5.25 -2.42 -1.09
CA TYR A 38 -4.00 -3.07 -1.45
C TYR A 38 -3.41 -3.88 -0.29
N MET A 39 -3.50 -3.38 0.94
CA MET A 39 -3.07 -4.12 2.14
C MET A 39 -3.88 -5.39 2.34
N GLN A 40 -5.19 -5.36 2.10
CA GLN A 40 -6.08 -6.51 2.16
C GLN A 40 -5.91 -7.48 0.97
N GLY A 41 -5.12 -7.11 -0.05
CA GLY A 41 -4.87 -7.95 -1.22
C GLY A 41 -5.98 -7.96 -2.26
N THR A 42 -7.00 -7.12 -2.12
CA THR A 42 -8.09 -6.99 -3.11
C THR A 42 -7.68 -6.21 -4.36
N ALA A 43 -6.57 -5.45 -4.27
CA ALA A 43 -5.92 -4.79 -5.39
C ALA A 43 -4.41 -5.09 -5.39
N GLN A 44 -3.79 -5.08 -6.57
CA GLN A 44 -2.36 -5.33 -6.74
C GLN A 44 -1.77 -4.35 -7.76
N ALA A 45 -0.53 -3.96 -7.54
CA ALA A 45 0.26 -3.14 -8.45
C ALA A 45 1.75 -3.52 -8.34
N ASP A 46 2.58 -2.92 -9.17
CA ASP A 46 4.03 -3.08 -9.13
C ASP A 46 4.69 -2.18 -8.06
N SER A 47 5.99 -2.39 -7.85
CA SER A 47 6.75 -1.60 -6.88
C SER A 47 6.81 -0.12 -7.25
N ALA A 48 6.83 0.22 -8.55
CA ALA A 48 6.91 1.61 -9.01
C ALA A 48 5.66 2.40 -8.63
N PHE A 49 4.48 1.80 -8.81
CA PHE A 49 3.22 2.40 -8.37
C PHE A 49 3.22 2.65 -6.85
N TYR A 50 3.58 1.64 -6.04
CA TYR A 50 3.57 1.78 -4.59
C TYR A 50 4.57 2.83 -4.10
N LEU A 51 5.76 2.91 -4.70
CA LEU A 51 6.75 3.94 -4.38
C LEU A 51 6.24 5.34 -4.72
N GLN A 52 5.55 5.51 -5.84
CA GLN A 52 4.92 6.78 -6.20
C GLN A 52 3.84 7.18 -5.19
N GLN A 53 2.96 6.26 -4.81
CA GLN A 53 1.93 6.52 -3.80
C GLN A 53 2.55 6.88 -2.44
N MET A 54 3.61 6.20 -2.05
CA MET A 54 4.35 6.50 -0.82
C MET A 54 4.91 7.94 -0.82
N GLN A 55 5.43 8.43 -1.94
CA GLN A 55 5.96 9.80 -2.06
C GLN A 55 4.85 10.86 -1.96
N GLN A 56 3.64 10.54 -2.38
CA GLN A 56 2.49 11.44 -2.39
C GLN A 56 1.66 11.40 -1.10
N SER A 57 2.01 10.52 -0.17
CA SER A 57 1.27 10.27 1.06
C SER A 57 2.06 10.70 2.29
N SER A 58 1.36 10.86 3.41
CA SER A 58 1.93 11.17 4.72
C SER A 58 1.48 10.16 5.77
N ASP A 59 2.08 10.23 6.94
CA ASP A 59 1.69 9.49 8.15
C ASP A 59 1.48 7.98 7.92
N ASP A 60 0.46 7.41 8.52
CA ASP A 60 0.13 5.98 8.43
C ASP A 60 -0.10 5.50 6.99
N THR A 61 -0.70 6.33 6.14
CA THR A 61 -0.92 6.01 4.73
C THR A 61 0.40 5.84 3.99
N ARG A 62 1.38 6.67 4.26
CA ARG A 62 2.73 6.52 3.69
C ARG A 62 3.38 5.22 4.13
N ILE A 63 3.23 4.86 5.40
CA ILE A 63 3.77 3.60 5.93
C ILE A 63 3.12 2.39 5.25
N ASN A 64 1.80 2.41 5.04
CA ASN A 64 1.09 1.36 4.34
C ASN A 64 1.62 1.18 2.91
N TRP A 65 1.82 2.27 2.16
CA TRP A 65 2.41 2.22 0.83
C TRP A 65 3.86 1.72 0.84
N GLN A 66 4.63 2.10 1.87
CA GLN A 66 6.00 1.60 2.05
C GLN A 66 6.03 0.09 2.25
N LEU A 67 5.17 -0.47 3.10
CA LEU A 67 5.04 -1.91 3.31
C LEU A 67 4.65 -2.65 2.03
N LEU A 68 3.70 -2.09 1.25
CA LEU A 68 3.31 -2.62 -0.05
C LEU A 68 4.45 -2.58 -1.08
N ALA A 69 5.21 -1.48 -1.12
CA ALA A 69 6.37 -1.35 -1.99
C ALA A 69 7.45 -2.40 -1.66
N ILE A 70 7.73 -2.63 -0.37
CA ILE A 70 8.68 -3.67 0.07
C ILE A 70 8.23 -5.04 -0.42
N ARG A 71 6.95 -5.38 -0.24
CA ARG A 71 6.37 -6.66 -0.69
C ARG A 71 6.51 -6.84 -2.21
N ALA A 72 6.20 -5.81 -2.98
CA ALA A 72 6.32 -5.85 -4.43
C ALA A 72 7.79 -6.00 -4.88
N LEU A 73 8.72 -5.28 -4.26
CA LEU A 73 10.15 -5.39 -4.54
C LEU A 73 10.69 -6.80 -4.27
N VAL A 74 10.24 -7.44 -3.18
CA VAL A 74 10.60 -8.85 -2.91
C VAL A 74 10.08 -9.77 -4.01
N LYS A 75 8.81 -9.62 -4.42
CA LYS A 75 8.21 -10.41 -5.51
C LYS A 75 8.90 -10.20 -6.86
N GLU A 76 9.38 -9.00 -7.12
CA GLU A 76 10.11 -8.65 -8.33
C GLU A 76 11.59 -9.07 -8.29
N GLY A 77 12.05 -9.71 -7.22
CA GLY A 77 13.45 -10.11 -7.04
C GLY A 77 14.41 -8.97 -6.74
N LYS A 78 13.91 -7.77 -6.46
CA LYS A 78 14.67 -6.57 -6.10
C LYS A 78 14.98 -6.54 -4.61
N THR A 79 15.52 -7.65 -4.08
CA THR A 79 15.69 -7.88 -2.64
C THR A 79 16.55 -6.82 -1.95
N GLY A 80 17.59 -6.30 -2.60
CA GLY A 80 18.44 -5.24 -2.06
C GLY A 80 17.64 -3.97 -1.75
N GLN A 81 16.84 -3.51 -2.72
CA GLN A 81 15.99 -2.33 -2.55
C GLN A 81 14.90 -2.57 -1.48
N ALA A 82 14.35 -3.78 -1.42
CA ALA A 82 13.38 -4.16 -0.39
C ALA A 82 13.99 -4.05 1.01
N VAL A 83 15.21 -4.52 1.22
CA VAL A 83 15.94 -4.44 2.50
C VAL A 83 16.21 -2.98 2.88
N GLU A 84 16.67 -2.16 1.95
CA GLU A 84 16.92 -0.75 2.21
C GLU A 84 15.64 -0.03 2.66
N LEU A 85 14.55 -0.24 1.94
CA LEU A 85 13.26 0.36 2.26
C LEU A 85 12.68 -0.19 3.58
N PHE A 86 12.88 -1.47 3.87
CA PHE A 86 12.48 -2.10 5.12
C PHE A 86 13.19 -1.50 6.33
N ASN A 87 14.49 -1.22 6.21
CA ASN A 87 15.28 -0.61 7.29
C ASN A 87 14.89 0.85 7.56
N GLN A 88 14.18 1.50 6.62
CA GLN A 88 13.67 2.87 6.78
C GLN A 88 12.29 2.91 7.45
N LEU A 89 11.67 1.76 7.74
CA LEU A 89 10.39 1.73 8.45
C LEU A 89 10.54 2.35 9.86
N PRO A 90 9.57 3.17 10.30
CA PRO A 90 9.61 3.75 11.63
C PRO A 90 9.52 2.68 12.72
N GLN A 91 9.93 3.04 13.92
CA GLN A 91 9.83 2.14 15.08
C GLN A 91 8.39 2.03 15.58
N GLU A 92 7.65 3.14 15.54
CA GLU A 92 6.25 3.20 15.94
C GLU A 92 5.36 2.78 14.77
N LEU A 93 4.71 1.65 14.92
CA LEU A 93 3.80 1.06 13.95
C LEU A 93 2.53 0.64 14.67
N ASN A 94 1.39 0.76 14.03
CA ASN A 94 0.16 0.16 14.53
C ASN A 94 0.17 -1.38 14.40
N ASP A 95 -0.80 -2.06 15.00
CA ASP A 95 -0.81 -3.53 15.06
C ASP A 95 -0.85 -4.19 13.67
N ALA A 96 -1.61 -3.64 12.73
CA ALA A 96 -1.68 -4.15 11.38
C ALA A 96 -0.33 -4.00 10.65
N GLN A 97 0.30 -2.84 10.77
CA GLN A 97 1.61 -2.56 10.19
C GLN A 97 2.71 -3.44 10.81
N ARG A 98 2.66 -3.70 12.13
CA ARG A 98 3.61 -4.62 12.80
C ARG A 98 3.49 -6.04 12.29
N ARG A 99 2.25 -6.56 12.13
CA ARG A 99 2.03 -7.89 11.56
C ARG A 99 2.58 -7.98 10.13
N GLU A 100 2.28 -6.98 9.29
CA GLU A 100 2.80 -6.93 7.93
C GLU A 100 4.33 -6.86 7.90
N LYS A 101 4.95 -5.99 8.69
CA LYS A 101 6.41 -5.90 8.83
C LYS A 101 7.05 -7.24 9.20
N THR A 102 6.43 -7.99 10.12
CA THR A 102 6.95 -9.29 10.54
C THR A 102 6.91 -10.31 9.41
N LEU A 103 5.83 -10.37 8.64
CA LEU A 103 5.74 -11.23 7.45
C LEU A 103 6.74 -10.82 6.37
N LEU A 104 6.91 -9.53 6.13
CA LEU A 104 7.90 -9.04 5.18
C LEU A 104 9.33 -9.40 5.59
N ALA A 105 9.65 -9.38 6.88
CA ALA A 105 10.94 -9.85 7.37
C ALA A 105 11.18 -11.32 7.01
N VAL A 106 10.15 -12.17 7.12
CA VAL A 106 10.22 -13.58 6.70
C VAL A 106 10.44 -13.68 5.18
N GLU A 107 9.66 -12.96 4.39
CA GLU A 107 9.74 -12.99 2.93
C GLU A 107 11.10 -12.50 2.42
N ILE A 108 11.68 -11.47 3.04
CA ILE A 108 13.04 -11.00 2.75
C ILE A 108 14.07 -12.10 3.05
N LYS A 109 13.95 -12.79 4.20
CA LYS A 109 14.84 -13.91 4.56
C LYS A 109 14.77 -15.05 3.55
N LEU A 110 13.58 -15.39 3.08
CA LEU A 110 13.38 -16.38 2.02
C LEU A 110 14.00 -15.94 0.69
N ALA A 111 13.82 -14.67 0.30
CA ALA A 111 14.43 -14.12 -0.90
C ALA A 111 15.97 -14.12 -0.84
N GLN A 112 16.52 -13.98 0.36
CA GLN A 112 17.97 -14.11 0.63
C GLN A 112 18.45 -15.57 0.76
N LYS A 113 17.53 -16.55 0.65
CA LYS A 113 17.77 -17.98 0.90
C LYS A 113 18.25 -18.30 2.33
N ASP A 114 17.99 -17.41 3.28
CA ASP A 114 18.21 -17.62 4.70
C ASP A 114 17.00 -18.37 5.31
N PHE A 115 16.89 -19.65 4.97
CA PHE A 115 15.77 -20.50 5.40
C PHE A 115 15.71 -20.67 6.91
N ALA A 116 16.87 -20.76 7.58
CA ALA A 116 16.93 -20.88 9.04
C ALA A 116 16.44 -19.60 9.71
N GLY A 117 16.85 -18.43 9.23
CA GLY A 117 16.34 -17.14 9.68
C GLY A 117 14.84 -16.99 9.48
N ALA A 118 14.33 -17.41 8.32
CA ALA A 118 12.89 -17.42 8.04
C ALA A 118 12.12 -18.32 9.02
N GLN A 119 12.58 -19.54 9.27
CA GLN A 119 11.96 -20.47 10.22
C GLN A 119 11.93 -19.90 11.65
N ASN A 120 13.04 -19.27 12.10
CA ASN A 120 13.10 -18.63 13.40
C ASN A 120 12.10 -17.46 13.56
N LEU A 121 11.88 -16.69 12.49
CA LEU A 121 10.87 -15.64 12.49
C LEU A 121 9.44 -16.22 12.47
N LEU A 122 9.18 -17.21 11.62
CA LEU A 122 7.88 -17.88 11.52
C LEU A 122 7.45 -18.53 12.85
N ALA A 123 8.41 -19.07 13.63
CA ALA A 123 8.11 -19.66 14.93
C ALA A 123 7.58 -18.64 15.97
N LYS A 124 7.77 -17.35 15.74
CA LYS A 124 7.32 -16.28 16.63
C LYS A 124 5.95 -15.70 16.22
N ILE A 125 5.41 -16.14 15.10
CA ILE A 125 4.12 -15.66 14.58
C ILE A 125 3.02 -16.62 15.02
N THR A 126 1.98 -16.08 15.63
CA THR A 126 0.74 -16.80 15.92
C THR A 126 -0.20 -16.65 14.71
N PRO A 127 -0.51 -17.73 13.96
CA PRO A 127 -1.33 -17.60 12.75
C PRO A 127 -2.74 -17.02 13.01
N ALA A 128 -3.30 -17.28 14.20
CA ALA A 128 -4.62 -16.77 14.57
C ALA A 128 -4.68 -15.24 14.71
N ASP A 129 -3.53 -14.57 14.91
CA ASP A 129 -3.45 -13.11 15.01
C ASP A 129 -3.35 -12.43 13.63
N LEU A 130 -3.22 -13.23 12.56
CA LEU A 130 -3.06 -12.74 11.21
C LEU A 130 -4.42 -12.60 10.51
N GLU A 131 -4.52 -11.62 9.61
CA GLU A 131 -5.65 -11.50 8.69
C GLU A 131 -5.62 -12.62 7.64
N GLN A 132 -6.76 -12.93 7.02
CA GLN A 132 -6.89 -14.05 6.10
C GLN A 132 -5.82 -14.06 4.98
N ASN A 133 -5.58 -12.91 4.34
CA ASN A 133 -4.56 -12.78 3.31
C ASN A 133 -3.12 -12.95 3.86
N GLN A 134 -2.89 -12.56 5.11
CA GLN A 134 -1.62 -12.75 5.79
C GLN A 134 -1.41 -14.18 6.21
N GLN A 135 -2.47 -14.90 6.60
CA GLN A 135 -2.41 -16.33 6.91
C GLN A 135 -1.97 -17.14 5.68
N ALA A 136 -2.53 -16.87 4.50
CA ALA A 136 -2.11 -17.53 3.27
C ALA A 136 -0.61 -17.33 2.99
N ARG A 137 -0.10 -16.12 3.16
CA ARG A 137 1.33 -15.80 3.01
C ARG A 137 2.21 -16.50 4.07
N TYR A 138 1.74 -16.54 5.30
CA TYR A 138 2.42 -17.26 6.38
C TYR A 138 2.59 -18.74 6.07
N TRP A 139 1.53 -19.43 5.62
CA TRP A 139 1.60 -20.84 5.28
C TRP A 139 2.47 -21.09 4.05
N GLN A 140 2.38 -20.23 3.03
CA GLN A 140 3.28 -20.30 1.89
C GLN A 140 4.74 -20.16 2.33
N ALA A 141 5.04 -19.17 3.17
CA ALA A 141 6.38 -18.96 3.70
C ALA A 141 6.89 -20.16 4.51
N LYS A 142 6.03 -20.85 5.26
CA LYS A 142 6.39 -22.11 5.95
C LYS A 142 6.78 -23.22 4.98
N ILE A 143 6.06 -23.37 3.89
CA ILE A 143 6.39 -24.33 2.84
C ILE A 143 7.76 -23.98 2.23
N ASP A 144 7.93 -22.72 1.84
CA ASP A 144 9.17 -22.26 1.20
C ASP A 144 10.37 -22.40 2.13
N ALA A 145 10.22 -22.09 3.42
CA ALA A 145 11.26 -22.26 4.43
C ALA A 145 11.64 -23.73 4.68
N SER A 146 10.73 -24.67 4.40
CA SER A 146 11.00 -26.11 4.47
C SER A 146 11.79 -26.63 3.27
N GLN A 147 12.11 -25.78 2.30
CA GLN A 147 12.80 -26.14 1.05
C GLN A 147 12.15 -27.29 0.27
N GLY A 148 10.83 -27.29 0.24
CA GLY A 148 10.04 -28.33 -0.45
C GLY A 148 9.98 -29.68 0.32
N ARG A 149 10.39 -29.69 1.59
CA ARG A 149 10.28 -30.84 2.48
C ARG A 149 9.39 -30.52 3.69
N PRO A 150 8.10 -30.24 3.48
CA PRO A 150 7.19 -29.92 4.57
C PRO A 150 7.07 -31.10 5.53
N SER A 151 7.06 -30.82 6.84
CA SER A 151 6.77 -31.83 7.84
C SER A 151 5.32 -32.30 7.74
N ILE A 152 5.04 -33.51 8.24
CA ILE A 152 3.67 -34.06 8.31
C ILE A 152 2.76 -33.11 9.11
N ASP A 153 3.28 -32.49 10.17
CA ASP A 153 2.50 -31.55 10.98
C ASP A 153 2.15 -30.26 10.21
N LEU A 154 3.07 -29.77 9.37
CA LEU A 154 2.78 -28.64 8.48
C LEU A 154 1.69 -29.00 7.46
N LEU A 155 1.75 -30.19 6.87
CA LEU A 155 0.73 -30.65 5.93
C LEU A 155 -0.64 -30.82 6.60
N ARG A 156 -0.69 -31.35 7.83
CA ARG A 156 -1.93 -31.42 8.61
C ARG A 156 -2.51 -30.05 8.93
N ALA A 157 -1.66 -29.11 9.33
CA ALA A 157 -2.09 -27.75 9.61
C ALA A 157 -2.65 -27.03 8.37
N LEU A 158 -2.07 -27.27 7.18
CA LEU A 158 -2.58 -26.74 5.91
C LEU A 158 -3.97 -27.33 5.56
N ILE A 159 -4.13 -28.64 5.70
CA ILE A 159 -5.43 -29.33 5.45
C ILE A 159 -6.51 -28.79 6.41
N ALA A 160 -6.16 -28.52 7.66
CA ALA A 160 -7.11 -27.98 8.64
C ALA A 160 -7.53 -26.52 8.36
N GLN A 161 -6.87 -25.81 7.45
CA GLN A 161 -7.20 -24.42 7.04
C GLN A 161 -8.12 -24.38 5.80
N GLU A 162 -8.33 -25.51 5.12
CA GLU A 162 -9.27 -25.59 3.99
C GLU A 162 -10.71 -25.47 4.52
N PRO A 163 -11.56 -24.60 3.90
CA PRO A 163 -12.95 -24.38 4.33
C PRO A 163 -13.85 -25.61 4.04
#